data_95d4296f123f2b75388871fa1e17f16f
#
_entry.id   95d4296f123f2b75388871fa1e17f16f
#
_cell.length_a   1.000
_cell.length_b   1.000
_cell.length_c   1.000
_cell.angle_alpha   90.00
_cell.angle_beta   90.00
_cell.angle_gamma   90.00
#
_symmetry.space_group_name_H-M   'P 1'
#
loop_
_entity.id
_entity.type
_entity.pdbx_description
1 polymer ?
#
loop_
_entity_poly.entity_id
_entity_poly.type
_entity_poly.pdbx_seq_one_letter_code
_entity_poly.pdbx_strand_id
1 'polypeptide(L)'
;MRKEDCFYLGKIAKKFSFEGEVLLYLDTDEPELYENMESVFVEFNKNLVPFFIENSSLHKNDFLRVQFEDVDSEEEADLFMRLMWAGIS
;
A
#
# COMPACT_ATOMS: atom_id res chain seq x y z
N MET A 1 9.87 1.05 -12.12
CA MET A 1 8.80 1.82 -12.80
C MET A 1 8.89 3.27 -12.42
N ARG A 2 8.60 4.17 -13.33
CA ARG A 2 8.67 5.60 -13.07
C ARG A 2 7.34 6.11 -12.52
N LYS A 3 7.39 7.20 -11.75
CA LYS A 3 6.17 7.85 -11.28
C LYS A 3 5.26 8.29 -12.41
N GLU A 4 5.84 8.62 -13.57
CA GLU A 4 5.08 9.01 -14.75
C GLU A 4 4.17 7.90 -15.27
N ASP A 5 4.52 6.66 -15.00
CA ASP A 5 3.77 5.49 -15.41
C ASP A 5 2.85 4.99 -14.32
N CYS A 6 2.71 5.77 -13.25
CA CYS A 6 1.92 5.42 -12.08
C CYS A 6 1.01 6.58 -11.69
N PHE A 7 0.00 6.27 -10.90
CA PHE A 7 -0.83 7.30 -10.29
C PHE A 7 -0.77 7.18 -8.76
N TYR A 8 -0.91 8.32 -8.10
CA TYR A 8 -0.91 8.37 -6.65
C TYR A 8 -2.13 7.63 -6.11
N LEU A 9 -1.91 6.67 -5.23
CA LEU A 9 -2.98 5.85 -4.68
C LEU A 9 -3.36 6.26 -3.26
N GLY A 10 -2.39 6.54 -2.43
CA GLY A 10 -2.63 6.87 -1.04
C GLY A 10 -1.36 6.75 -0.23
N LYS A 11 -1.51 6.49 1.06
CA LYS A 11 -0.37 6.38 1.95
C LYS A 11 -0.58 5.27 2.97
N ILE A 12 0.51 4.80 3.55
CA ILE A 12 0.47 3.80 4.61
C ILE A 12 0.16 4.52 5.91
N ALA A 13 -1.05 4.32 6.43
CA ALA A 13 -1.54 5.10 7.56
C ALA A 13 -1.02 4.61 8.91
N LYS A 14 -1.00 3.30 9.11
CA LYS A 14 -0.52 2.76 10.38
C LYS A 14 -0.36 1.25 10.31
N LYS A 15 0.36 0.71 11.29
CA LYS A 15 0.48 -0.71 11.53
C LYS A 15 -0.87 -1.23 12.05
N PHE A 16 -1.32 -2.38 11.56
CA PHE A 16 -2.61 -2.94 11.97
C PHE A 16 -2.47 -4.12 12.95
N SER A 17 -1.50 -5.00 12.71
CA SER A 17 -1.33 -6.17 13.58
C SER A 17 0.14 -6.54 13.71
N PHE A 18 0.41 -7.51 14.62
CA PHE A 18 1.76 -8.02 14.83
C PHE A 18 2.22 -8.94 13.69
N GLU A 19 1.32 -9.30 12.79
CA GLU A 19 1.63 -10.25 11.71
C GLU A 19 2.06 -9.59 10.41
N GLY A 20 2.36 -8.31 10.44
CA GLY A 20 2.80 -7.62 9.24
C GLY A 20 1.70 -6.95 8.45
N GLU A 21 0.52 -6.84 9.02
CA GLU A 21 -0.58 -6.15 8.36
C GLU A 21 -0.50 -4.64 8.62
N VAL A 22 -0.83 -3.87 7.59
CA VAL A 22 -0.85 -2.41 7.68
C VAL A 22 -2.17 -1.90 7.13
N LEU A 23 -2.55 -0.70 7.57
CA LEU A 23 -3.70 0.00 7.01
C LEU A 23 -3.21 1.02 6.00
N LEU A 24 -3.77 0.93 4.80
CA LEU A 24 -3.50 1.86 3.72
C LEU A 24 -4.66 2.82 3.60
N TYR A 25 -4.35 4.11 3.61
CA TYR A 25 -5.35 5.14 3.32
C TYR A 25 -5.39 5.34 1.81
N LEU A 26 -6.54 5.09 1.21
CA LEU A 26 -6.71 5.24 -0.22
C LEU A 26 -7.34 6.60 -0.52
N ASP A 27 -6.64 7.41 -1.28
CA ASP A 27 -7.12 8.74 -1.67
C ASP A 27 -7.92 8.62 -2.97
N THR A 28 -9.07 7.97 -2.87
CA THR A 28 -9.95 7.72 -4.00
C THR A 28 -11.40 7.63 -3.54
N ASP A 29 -12.32 7.95 -4.43
CA ASP A 29 -13.75 7.81 -4.17
C ASP A 29 -14.24 6.38 -4.36
N GLU A 30 -13.41 5.52 -4.93
CA GLU A 30 -13.78 4.14 -5.24
C GLU A 30 -12.74 3.15 -4.70
N PRO A 31 -12.58 3.07 -3.36
CA PRO A 31 -11.57 2.18 -2.78
C PRO A 31 -11.80 0.71 -3.09
N GLU A 32 -13.02 0.31 -3.37
CA GLU A 32 -13.34 -1.08 -3.70
C GLU A 32 -12.68 -1.55 -4.98
N LEU A 33 -12.27 -0.64 -5.85
CA LEU A 33 -11.56 -1.02 -7.08
C LEU A 33 -10.17 -1.57 -6.79
N TYR A 34 -9.65 -1.27 -5.60
CA TYR A 34 -8.28 -1.63 -5.23
C TYR A 34 -8.22 -2.77 -4.21
N GLU A 35 -9.37 -3.36 -3.89
CA GLU A 35 -9.43 -4.42 -2.88
C GLU A 35 -8.63 -5.67 -3.26
N ASN A 36 -8.55 -5.97 -4.54
CA ASN A 36 -7.91 -7.17 -5.04
C ASN A 36 -6.59 -6.91 -5.76
N MET A 37 -5.90 -5.83 -5.43
CA MET A 37 -4.59 -5.56 -6.02
C MET A 37 -3.58 -6.63 -5.65
N GLU A 38 -2.71 -6.96 -6.60
CA GLU A 38 -1.63 -7.92 -6.37
C GLU A 38 -0.37 -7.25 -5.83
N SER A 39 -0.17 -5.99 -6.14
CA SER A 39 1.02 -5.24 -5.72
C SER A 39 0.77 -3.75 -5.76
N VAL A 40 1.60 -3.01 -5.02
CA VAL A 40 1.63 -1.55 -5.07
C VAL A 40 3.09 -1.13 -5.09
N PHE A 41 3.33 0.10 -5.51
CA PHE A 41 4.67 0.69 -5.44
C PHE A 41 4.72 1.63 -4.24
N VAL A 42 5.73 1.44 -3.41
CA VAL A 42 5.96 2.29 -2.24
C VAL A 42 7.14 3.20 -2.54
N GLU A 43 7.00 4.48 -2.24
CA GLU A 43 8.03 5.45 -2.53
C GLU A 43 9.11 5.48 -1.45
N PHE A 44 10.36 5.27 -1.88
CA PHE A 44 11.54 5.38 -1.02
C PHE A 44 12.56 6.28 -1.71
N ASN A 45 12.86 7.43 -1.09
CA ASN A 45 13.87 8.36 -1.62
C ASN A 45 13.68 8.67 -3.11
N LYS A 46 12.44 8.95 -3.51
CA LYS A 46 12.04 9.25 -4.89
C LYS A 46 12.07 8.05 -5.83
N ASN A 47 12.33 6.86 -5.32
CA ASN A 47 12.26 5.63 -6.10
C ASN A 47 11.00 4.86 -5.73
N LEU A 48 10.43 4.19 -6.72
CA LEU A 48 9.27 3.34 -6.50
C LEU A 48 9.72 1.89 -6.39
N VAL A 49 9.38 1.28 -5.26
CA VAL A 49 9.75 -0.12 -4.98
C VAL A 49 8.47 -0.96 -4.95
N PRO A 50 8.41 -2.04 -5.74
CA PRO A 50 7.20 -2.89 -5.75
C PRO A 50 7.11 -3.70 -4.46
N PHE A 51 5.90 -3.70 -3.89
CA PHE A 51 5.57 -4.53 -2.74
C PHE A 51 4.40 -5.41 -3.13
N PHE A 52 4.59 -6.72 -3.04
CA PHE A 52 3.54 -7.67 -3.38
C PHE A 52 2.61 -7.88 -2.21
N ILE A 53 1.32 -7.98 -2.51
CA ILE A 53 0.27 -8.11 -1.50
C ILE A 53 -0.09 -9.59 -1.37
N GLU A 54 0.04 -10.11 -0.16
CA GLU A 54 -0.35 -11.48 0.15
C GLU A 54 -1.85 -11.57 0.41
N ASN A 55 -2.37 -10.65 1.22
CA ASN A 55 -3.79 -10.58 1.55
C ASN A 55 -4.22 -9.14 1.62
N SER A 56 -5.45 -8.87 1.22
CA SER A 56 -6.03 -7.54 1.36
C SER A 56 -7.52 -7.61 1.56
N SER A 57 -8.06 -6.63 2.30
CA SER A 57 -9.49 -6.50 2.50
C SER A 57 -9.83 -5.06 2.85
N LEU A 58 -11.02 -4.63 2.47
CA LEU A 58 -11.48 -3.30 2.82
C LEU A 58 -11.71 -3.21 4.33
N HIS A 59 -11.27 -2.09 4.92
CA HIS A 59 -11.45 -1.80 6.32
C HIS A 59 -12.04 -0.39 6.42
N LYS A 60 -13.31 -0.26 6.68
CA LYS A 60 -14.04 1.00 6.64
C LYS A 60 -14.02 1.58 5.21
N ASN A 61 -14.46 2.82 5.06
CA ASN A 61 -14.71 3.38 3.73
C ASN A 61 -13.47 3.68 2.90
N ASP A 62 -12.42 4.19 3.54
CA ASP A 62 -11.25 4.67 2.82
C ASP A 62 -9.97 3.92 3.13
N PHE A 63 -10.07 2.85 3.90
CA PHE A 63 -8.90 2.09 4.33
C PHE A 63 -8.90 0.69 3.76
N LEU A 64 -7.71 0.22 3.43
CA LEU A 64 -7.49 -1.13 2.99
C LEU A 64 -6.52 -1.79 3.96
N ARG A 65 -6.91 -2.92 4.53
CA ARG A 65 -6.02 -3.72 5.37
C ARG A 65 -5.25 -4.65 4.46
N VAL A 66 -3.93 -4.58 4.52
CA VAL A 66 -3.07 -5.30 3.62
C VAL A 66 -1.96 -5.99 4.38
N GLN A 67 -1.68 -7.23 3.98
CA GLN A 67 -0.49 -7.94 4.41
C GLN A 67 0.43 -8.05 3.19
N PHE A 68 1.62 -7.45 3.29
CA PHE A 68 2.61 -7.55 2.23
C PHE A 68 3.42 -8.82 2.39
N GLU A 69 3.83 -9.42 1.27
CA GLU A 69 4.77 -10.51 1.29
C GLU A 69 6.13 -9.97 1.77
N ASP A 70 6.85 -10.77 2.52
CA ASP A 70 8.22 -10.47 2.95
C ASP A 70 8.39 -9.22 3.84
N VAL A 71 7.29 -8.70 4.42
CA VAL A 71 7.38 -7.58 5.36
C VAL A 71 7.26 -8.09 6.78
N ASP A 72 8.24 -7.75 7.60
CA ASP A 72 8.23 -8.06 9.02
C ASP A 72 8.00 -6.78 9.84
N SER A 73 8.01 -6.90 11.16
CA SER A 73 7.69 -5.79 12.06
C SER A 73 8.65 -4.60 11.94
N GLU A 74 9.92 -4.83 11.59
CA GLU A 74 10.87 -3.74 11.42
C GLU A 74 10.60 -2.97 10.13
N GLU A 75 10.30 -3.71 9.07
CA GLU A 75 9.99 -3.10 7.78
C GLU A 75 8.70 -2.31 7.82
N GLU A 76 7.74 -2.71 8.65
CA GLU A 76 6.51 -1.95 8.83
C GLU A 76 6.76 -0.54 9.33
N ALA A 77 7.71 -0.38 10.26
CA ALA A 77 8.05 0.94 10.77
C ALA A 77 8.60 1.85 9.67
N ASP A 78 9.38 1.29 8.76
CA ASP A 78 9.93 2.04 7.63
C ASP A 78 8.86 2.41 6.60
N LEU A 79 7.75 1.69 6.59
CA LEU A 79 6.67 1.96 5.65
C LEU A 79 5.73 3.06 6.11
N PHE A 80 5.74 3.39 7.39
CA PHE A 80 4.79 4.35 7.97
C PHE A 80 4.83 5.69 7.23
N MET A 81 3.66 6.15 6.83
CA MET A 81 3.45 7.42 6.14
C MET A 81 4.08 7.52 4.74
N ARG A 82 4.62 6.45 4.21
CA ARG A 82 5.13 6.47 2.85
C ARG A 82 4.00 6.49 1.83
N LEU A 83 4.25 7.16 0.72
CA LEU A 83 3.29 7.26 -0.36
C LEU A 83 3.26 5.98 -1.18
N MET A 84 2.07 5.62 -1.64
CA MET A 84 1.87 4.46 -2.49
C MET A 84 1.40 4.89 -3.87
N TRP A 85 1.84 4.15 -4.87
CA TRP A 85 1.52 4.41 -6.26
C TRP A 85 1.05 3.12 -6.92
N ALA A 86 0.12 3.23 -7.84
CA ALA A 86 -0.35 2.09 -8.62
C ALA A 86 0.01 2.30 -10.09
N GLY A 87 0.43 1.23 -10.75
CA GLY A 87 0.79 1.32 -12.16
C GLY A 87 -0.42 1.62 -13.03
N ILE A 88 -0.21 2.45 -14.04
CA ILE A 88 -1.24 2.74 -15.04
C ILE A 88 -1.23 1.59 -16.05
N SER A 89 -2.36 0.92 -16.19
CA SER A 89 -2.47 -0.22 -17.11
C SER A 89 -3.18 0.17 -18.39
#